data_0e2704adb830f15b258abdff63d61d30
#
_entry.id   0e2704adb830f15b258abdff63d61d30
#
_cell.length_a   1.000
_cell.length_b   1.000
_cell.length_c   1.000
_cell.angle_alpha   90.00
_cell.angle_beta   90.00
_cell.angle_gamma   90.00
#
_symmetry.space_group_name_H-M   'P 1'
#
loop_
_entity.id
_entity.type
_entity.pdbx_description
1 polymer ?
#
loop_
_entity_poly.entity_id
_entity_poly.type
_entity_poly.pdbx_seq_one_letter_code
_entity_poly.pdbx_strand_id
1 'polypeptide(L)'
;MTHHPEPQAPLTKATVAVDGSEHGISKKGLSAGSVGLIGAIVIGISCIAPAYTLTAALGPTVSEVGVQVPAIILVGFIPMLLVAFGYRELNKRMPDSGTSFTWATRAFGPWIGWLAGWGLVAATILVLSNLAGIAVDFLFLLISQIAGNPEIADLATNPFINVAVCLLFVLGATWVSYRDMQTTQKLQYWLVGFQVVVLVLFAVAALVEVANGNAFDATAIELSWFNPFAVESFSSFAAGLSLSIFIFWGWDVTLTMNEETKGSEKTPGRAATITVVTIVVLYLLIAVALIAYAGVGTGEFGLGNPEIQDNVFFHLAGPILGPLAVLVSLAVLTSSASSLQSTFVSPARTLLAMGHYGALPDKFAKVSPRFFTPGYATIVSAVVASAFYAVMRFLSEDVLWDTITALGMMICFYYGITAFACVWFFQLA
;
A
#
# COMPACT_ATOMS: atom_id res chain seq x y z
N MET A 1 42.94 10.80 -33.36
CA MET A 1 41.63 11.23 -33.91
C MET A 1 40.58 10.92 -32.85
N THR A 2 40.26 11.90 -32.06
CA THR A 2 39.30 11.79 -30.94
C THR A 2 37.92 12.10 -31.50
N HIS A 3 37.08 11.07 -31.61
CA HIS A 3 35.66 11.25 -31.88
C HIS A 3 34.95 11.87 -30.66
N HIS A 4 34.62 13.15 -30.76
CA HIS A 4 33.63 13.77 -29.89
C HIS A 4 32.24 13.39 -30.42
N PRO A 5 31.32 12.86 -29.58
CA PRO A 5 29.93 12.68 -30.02
C PRO A 5 29.28 14.06 -30.14
N GLU A 6 28.63 14.30 -31.29
CA GLU A 6 27.80 15.48 -31.53
C GLU A 6 26.73 15.64 -30.46
N PRO A 7 26.38 16.87 -30.04
CA PRO A 7 25.28 17.12 -29.14
C PRO A 7 23.97 16.74 -29.83
N GLN A 8 23.28 15.76 -29.27
CA GLN A 8 21.93 15.37 -29.73
C GLN A 8 21.00 16.59 -29.66
N ALA A 9 20.33 16.87 -30.77
CA ALA A 9 19.35 17.93 -30.89
C ALA A 9 18.27 17.82 -29.82
N PRO A 10 17.70 18.93 -29.30
CA PRO A 10 16.62 18.88 -28.31
C PRO A 10 15.43 18.16 -28.91
N LEU A 11 15.00 17.07 -28.27
CA LEU A 11 13.79 16.34 -28.63
C LEU A 11 12.61 17.32 -28.56
N THR A 12 12.05 17.62 -29.71
CA THR A 12 10.80 18.36 -29.85
C THR A 12 9.74 17.69 -28.96
N LYS A 13 9.08 18.49 -28.12
CA LYS A 13 7.94 18.04 -27.30
C LYS A 13 6.85 17.53 -28.25
N ALA A 14 6.83 16.23 -28.48
CA ALA A 14 5.71 15.61 -29.17
C ALA A 14 4.54 15.57 -28.21
N THR A 15 3.51 16.35 -28.47
CA THR A 15 2.21 16.25 -27.82
C THR A 15 1.42 15.15 -28.52
N VAL A 16 1.05 14.11 -27.76
CA VAL A 16 0.17 13.05 -28.25
C VAL A 16 -1.17 13.20 -27.54
N ALA A 17 -2.23 13.32 -28.31
CA ALA A 17 -3.60 13.32 -27.81
C ALA A 17 -3.97 11.90 -27.34
N VAL A 18 -4.19 11.72 -26.04
CA VAL A 18 -4.79 10.51 -25.47
C VAL A 18 -6.16 10.93 -24.99
N ASP A 19 -7.19 10.35 -25.54
CA ASP A 19 -8.60 10.58 -25.16
C ASP A 19 -9.03 12.07 -25.16
N GLY A 20 -8.59 12.85 -26.15
CA GLY A 20 -8.96 14.25 -26.34
C GLY A 20 -8.22 15.27 -25.44
N SER A 21 -7.30 14.84 -24.59
CA SER A 21 -6.41 15.71 -23.81
C SER A 21 -4.97 15.65 -24.32
N GLU A 22 -4.38 16.82 -24.62
CA GLU A 22 -2.97 16.91 -25.00
C GLU A 22 -2.08 16.66 -23.76
N HIS A 23 -1.45 15.48 -23.69
CA HIS A 23 -0.44 15.16 -22.68
C HIS A 23 0.95 15.09 -23.31
N GLY A 24 1.95 15.60 -22.62
CA GLY A 24 3.35 15.42 -23.03
C GLY A 24 3.81 13.97 -22.83
N ILE A 25 4.91 13.58 -23.49
CA ILE A 25 5.58 12.31 -23.26
C ILE A 25 6.82 12.55 -22.40
N SER A 26 7.04 11.73 -21.34
CA SER A 26 8.23 11.78 -20.51
C SER A 26 9.46 11.25 -21.26
N LYS A 27 10.67 11.45 -20.70
CA LYS A 27 11.92 10.92 -21.28
C LYS A 27 11.90 9.40 -21.44
N LYS A 28 11.16 8.68 -20.59
CA LYS A 28 11.01 7.22 -20.64
C LYS A 28 9.78 6.74 -21.43
N GLY A 29 9.04 7.66 -22.05
CA GLY A 29 7.88 7.33 -22.89
C GLY A 29 6.55 7.23 -22.13
N LEU A 30 6.50 7.63 -20.86
CA LEU A 30 5.27 7.65 -20.04
C LEU A 30 4.40 8.88 -20.38
N SER A 31 3.09 8.81 -20.09
CA SER A 31 2.13 9.90 -20.34
C SER A 31 2.29 11.01 -19.30
N ALA A 32 3.09 12.03 -19.61
CA ALA A 32 3.38 13.13 -18.69
C ALA A 32 2.13 13.98 -18.41
N GLY A 33 1.93 14.33 -17.11
CA GLY A 33 0.85 15.21 -16.68
C GLY A 33 -0.55 14.58 -16.67
N SER A 34 -0.65 13.26 -16.75
CA SER A 34 -1.93 12.53 -16.73
C SER A 34 -2.56 12.47 -15.33
N VAL A 35 -1.78 12.62 -14.25
CA VAL A 35 -2.23 12.53 -12.85
C VAL A 35 -2.14 13.88 -12.16
N GLY A 36 -3.24 14.36 -11.57
CA GLY A 36 -3.27 15.56 -10.74
C GLY A 36 -2.97 15.26 -9.26
N LEU A 37 -2.88 16.31 -8.41
CA LEU A 37 -2.61 16.16 -6.97
C LEU A 37 -3.62 15.21 -6.28
N ILE A 38 -4.92 15.42 -6.49
CA ILE A 38 -5.96 14.59 -5.88
C ILE A 38 -5.85 13.15 -6.36
N GLY A 39 -5.62 12.93 -7.66
CA GLY A 39 -5.40 11.59 -8.21
C GLY A 39 -4.19 10.89 -7.60
N ALA A 40 -3.09 11.62 -7.40
CA ALA A 40 -1.91 11.09 -6.75
C ALA A 40 -2.16 10.71 -5.27
N ILE A 41 -2.90 11.55 -4.52
CA ILE A 41 -3.30 11.24 -3.13
C ILE A 41 -4.17 9.98 -3.08
N VAL A 42 -5.19 9.90 -3.94
CA VAL A 42 -6.13 8.77 -3.96
C VAL A 42 -5.41 7.46 -4.34
N ILE A 43 -4.49 7.47 -5.31
CA ILE A 43 -3.66 6.31 -5.65
C ILE A 43 -2.75 5.95 -4.47
N GLY A 44 -2.18 6.93 -3.78
CA GLY A 44 -1.38 6.71 -2.56
C GLY A 44 -2.19 6.04 -1.44
N ILE A 45 -3.39 6.55 -1.14
CA ILE A 45 -4.31 5.95 -0.14
C ILE A 45 -4.72 4.54 -0.57
N SER A 46 -5.02 4.35 -1.86
CA SER A 46 -5.35 3.03 -2.41
C SER A 46 -4.22 2.03 -2.22
N CYS A 47 -2.97 2.43 -2.47
CA CYS A 47 -1.82 1.54 -2.34
C CYS A 47 -1.59 1.11 -0.87
N ILE A 48 -1.85 2.00 0.10
CA ILE A 48 -1.81 1.68 1.53
C ILE A 48 -2.93 0.71 1.93
N ALA A 49 -4.10 0.75 1.27
CA ALA A 49 -5.25 -0.11 1.53
C ALA A 49 -5.77 -0.06 2.97
N PRO A 50 -6.26 1.10 3.46
CA PRO A 50 -6.51 1.30 4.88
C PRO A 50 -7.52 0.33 5.52
N ALA A 51 -8.53 -0.13 4.79
CA ALA A 51 -9.48 -1.11 5.33
C ALA A 51 -8.83 -2.49 5.49
N TYR A 52 -8.02 -2.92 4.51
CA TYR A 52 -7.28 -4.16 4.58
C TYR A 52 -6.20 -4.14 5.66
N THR A 53 -5.31 -3.15 5.60
CA THR A 53 -4.13 -3.12 6.49
C THR A 53 -4.52 -3.04 7.95
N LEU A 54 -5.57 -2.28 8.27
CA LEU A 54 -5.99 -2.14 9.65
C LEU A 54 -6.78 -3.37 10.16
N THR A 55 -7.61 -4.01 9.32
CA THR A 55 -8.27 -5.27 9.73
C THR A 55 -7.26 -6.38 10.00
N ALA A 56 -6.19 -6.45 9.21
CA ALA A 56 -5.15 -7.46 9.39
C ALA A 56 -4.17 -7.17 10.53
N ALA A 57 -3.93 -5.90 10.88
CA ALA A 57 -2.89 -5.54 11.83
C ALA A 57 -3.40 -5.11 13.20
N LEU A 58 -4.66 -4.68 13.34
CA LEU A 58 -5.18 -4.13 14.60
C LEU A 58 -5.19 -5.16 15.71
N GLY A 59 -5.77 -6.34 15.50
CA GLY A 59 -5.82 -7.41 16.49
C GLY A 59 -4.42 -7.86 16.95
N PRO A 60 -3.52 -8.23 16.02
CA PRO A 60 -2.14 -8.56 16.35
C PRO A 60 -1.40 -7.45 17.09
N THR A 61 -1.62 -6.18 16.70
CA THR A 61 -1.00 -5.05 17.41
C THR A 61 -1.56 -4.95 18.84
N VAL A 62 -2.87 -5.16 19.05
CA VAL A 62 -3.47 -5.20 20.37
C VAL A 62 -2.89 -6.33 21.23
N SER A 63 -2.70 -7.52 20.65
CA SER A 63 -2.09 -8.65 21.35
C SER A 63 -0.67 -8.36 21.84
N GLU A 64 0.08 -7.52 21.13
CA GLU A 64 1.45 -7.13 21.49
C GLU A 64 1.50 -5.98 22.51
N VAL A 65 0.67 -4.94 22.31
CA VAL A 65 0.81 -3.69 23.06
C VAL A 65 -0.44 -3.25 23.83
N GLY A 66 -1.51 -4.03 23.80
CA GLY A 66 -2.75 -3.73 24.52
C GLY A 66 -3.36 -2.39 24.09
N VAL A 67 -3.77 -1.59 25.04
CA VAL A 67 -4.39 -0.27 24.83
C VAL A 67 -3.43 0.77 24.24
N GLN A 68 -2.11 0.51 24.19
CA GLN A 68 -1.10 1.42 23.63
C GLN A 68 -1.01 1.41 22.09
N VAL A 69 -1.93 0.74 21.40
CA VAL A 69 -1.98 0.77 19.90
C VAL A 69 -1.92 2.19 19.32
N PRO A 70 -2.68 3.19 19.82
CA PRO A 70 -2.57 4.56 19.31
C PRO A 70 -1.16 5.16 19.46
N ALA A 71 -0.46 4.86 20.55
CA ALA A 71 0.93 5.28 20.74
C ALA A 71 1.85 4.64 19.69
N ILE A 72 1.71 3.34 19.45
CA ILE A 72 2.54 2.61 18.48
C ILE A 72 2.26 3.05 17.03
N ILE A 73 1.01 3.34 16.69
CA ILE A 73 0.67 3.95 15.39
C ILE A 73 1.40 5.30 15.23
N LEU A 74 1.42 6.16 16.23
CA LEU A 74 2.14 7.43 16.18
C LEU A 74 3.66 7.24 16.10
N VAL A 75 4.21 6.29 16.83
CA VAL A 75 5.66 6.00 16.79
C VAL A 75 6.07 5.50 15.39
N GLY A 76 5.29 4.62 14.76
CA GLY A 76 5.55 4.16 13.38
C GLY A 76 5.32 5.25 12.32
N PHE A 77 4.36 6.16 12.56
CA PHE A 77 4.12 7.31 11.68
C PHE A 77 5.32 8.25 11.57
N ILE A 78 6.03 8.52 12.68
CA ILE A 78 7.15 9.47 12.69
C ILE A 78 8.23 9.11 11.65
N PRO A 79 8.85 7.91 11.65
CA PRO A 79 9.84 7.55 10.65
C PRO A 79 9.27 7.57 9.24
N MET A 80 8.00 7.15 9.03
CA MET A 80 7.36 7.17 7.72
C MET A 80 7.20 8.60 7.19
N LEU A 81 6.80 9.55 8.04
CA LEU A 81 6.71 10.96 7.67
C LEU A 81 8.09 11.55 7.34
N LEU A 82 9.12 11.23 8.12
CA LEU A 82 10.49 11.70 7.88
C LEU A 82 11.04 11.15 6.55
N VAL A 83 10.81 9.87 6.27
CA VAL A 83 11.18 9.27 4.98
C VAL A 83 10.41 9.93 3.83
N ALA A 84 9.11 10.20 4.01
CA ALA A 84 8.32 10.90 2.99
C ALA A 84 8.86 12.31 2.70
N PHE A 85 9.35 13.02 3.70
CA PHE A 85 10.05 14.30 3.50
C PHE A 85 11.37 14.11 2.74
N GLY A 86 12.17 13.11 3.06
CA GLY A 86 13.38 12.77 2.32
C GLY A 86 13.11 12.49 0.84
N TYR A 87 12.12 11.66 0.56
CA TYR A 87 11.67 11.37 -0.81
C TYR A 87 11.18 12.61 -1.54
N ARG A 88 10.42 13.48 -0.86
CA ARG A 88 9.96 14.75 -1.41
C ARG A 88 11.12 15.67 -1.80
N GLU A 89 12.15 15.79 -0.98
CA GLU A 89 13.31 16.63 -1.28
C GLU A 89 14.16 16.03 -2.42
N LEU A 90 14.37 14.71 -2.43
CA LEU A 90 15.03 14.02 -3.55
C LEU A 90 14.25 14.21 -4.86
N ASN A 91 12.93 14.06 -4.84
CA ASN A 91 12.08 14.23 -6.02
C ASN A 91 12.11 15.66 -6.57
N LYS A 92 12.22 16.68 -5.72
CA LYS A 92 12.35 18.07 -6.18
C LYS A 92 13.60 18.31 -7.02
N ARG A 93 14.68 17.61 -6.71
CA ARG A 93 15.96 17.74 -7.40
C ARG A 93 16.11 16.77 -8.56
N MET A 94 15.53 15.58 -8.42
CA MET A 94 15.65 14.47 -9.38
C MET A 94 14.30 13.78 -9.54
N PRO A 95 13.33 14.38 -10.27
CA PRO A 95 12.06 13.71 -10.56
C PRO A 95 12.30 12.57 -11.56
N ASP A 96 12.39 11.35 -11.03
CA ASP A 96 12.64 10.12 -11.79
C ASP A 96 11.80 8.97 -11.24
N SER A 97 11.11 8.24 -12.11
CA SER A 97 10.21 7.15 -11.76
C SER A 97 10.91 5.92 -11.14
N GLY A 98 12.24 5.84 -11.26
CA GLY A 98 13.04 4.83 -10.60
C GLY A 98 13.24 5.05 -9.08
N THR A 99 12.89 6.25 -8.58
CA THR A 99 12.90 6.64 -7.15
C THR A 99 14.11 6.10 -6.37
N SER A 100 13.91 5.15 -5.47
CA SER A 100 14.96 4.55 -4.63
C SER A 100 16.14 4.02 -5.44
N PHE A 101 15.90 3.37 -6.59
CA PHE A 101 16.93 2.91 -7.51
C PHE A 101 17.78 4.08 -8.01
N THR A 102 17.15 5.10 -8.57
CA THR A 102 17.84 6.23 -9.21
C THR A 102 18.57 7.09 -8.17
N TRP A 103 17.92 7.39 -7.05
CA TRP A 103 18.51 8.23 -6.01
C TRP A 103 19.64 7.55 -5.27
N ALA A 104 19.51 6.27 -4.92
CA ALA A 104 20.60 5.49 -4.32
C ALA A 104 21.77 5.28 -5.30
N THR A 105 21.48 5.07 -6.59
CA THR A 105 22.55 5.02 -7.63
C THR A 105 23.33 6.32 -7.66
N ARG A 106 22.66 7.45 -7.59
CA ARG A 106 23.29 8.77 -7.63
C ARG A 106 24.12 9.05 -6.38
N ALA A 107 23.67 8.60 -5.21
CA ALA A 107 24.35 8.83 -3.93
C ALA A 107 25.51 7.86 -3.69
N PHE A 108 25.32 6.58 -3.97
CA PHE A 108 26.21 5.49 -3.52
C PHE A 108 26.76 4.62 -4.65
N GLY A 109 26.36 4.91 -5.89
CA GLY A 109 26.80 4.15 -7.06
C GLY A 109 25.84 3.01 -7.44
N PRO A 110 26.14 2.34 -8.58
CA PRO A 110 25.19 1.45 -9.27
C PRO A 110 24.80 0.20 -8.46
N TRP A 111 25.69 -0.35 -7.65
CA TRP A 111 25.42 -1.56 -6.87
C TRP A 111 24.39 -1.32 -5.77
N ILE A 112 24.55 -0.25 -4.98
CA ILE A 112 23.61 0.10 -3.91
C ILE A 112 22.28 0.56 -4.54
N GLY A 113 22.33 1.30 -5.63
CA GLY A 113 21.13 1.65 -6.39
C GLY A 113 20.36 0.44 -6.88
N TRP A 114 21.05 -0.56 -7.44
CA TRP A 114 20.44 -1.81 -7.88
C TRP A 114 19.77 -2.53 -6.70
N LEU A 115 20.44 -2.63 -5.55
CA LEU A 115 19.90 -3.24 -4.33
C LEU A 115 18.65 -2.50 -3.81
N ALA A 116 18.65 -1.15 -3.85
CA ALA A 116 17.49 -0.35 -3.44
C ALA A 116 16.31 -0.57 -4.38
N GLY A 117 16.53 -0.58 -5.69
CA GLY A 117 15.50 -0.88 -6.68
C GLY A 117 14.95 -2.29 -6.56
N TRP A 118 15.83 -3.28 -6.38
CA TRP A 118 15.44 -4.67 -6.15
C TRP A 118 14.64 -4.82 -4.85
N GLY A 119 15.06 -4.15 -3.76
CA GLY A 119 14.34 -4.17 -2.48
C GLY A 119 12.91 -3.65 -2.60
N LEU A 120 12.70 -2.54 -3.34
CA LEU A 120 11.36 -2.03 -3.65
C LEU A 120 10.54 -3.05 -4.45
N VAL A 121 11.11 -3.64 -5.50
CA VAL A 121 10.41 -4.62 -6.35
C VAL A 121 10.07 -5.87 -5.54
N ALA A 122 10.98 -6.39 -4.73
CA ALA A 122 10.74 -7.55 -3.87
C ALA A 122 9.64 -7.29 -2.84
N ALA A 123 9.69 -6.14 -2.13
CA ALA A 123 8.64 -5.72 -1.21
C ALA A 123 7.27 -5.67 -1.91
N THR A 124 7.24 -5.13 -3.12
CA THR A 124 6.00 -5.00 -3.88
C THR A 124 5.43 -6.35 -4.32
N ILE A 125 6.28 -7.31 -4.68
CA ILE A 125 5.85 -8.68 -5.02
C ILE A 125 5.22 -9.37 -3.81
N LEU A 126 5.82 -9.23 -2.62
CA LEU A 126 5.25 -9.76 -1.37
C LEU A 126 3.86 -9.17 -1.11
N VAL A 127 3.71 -7.85 -1.22
CA VAL A 127 2.42 -7.17 -1.01
C VAL A 127 1.37 -7.57 -2.04
N LEU A 128 1.73 -7.63 -3.33
CA LEU A 128 0.80 -8.07 -4.38
C LEU A 128 0.22 -9.46 -4.08
N SER A 129 1.05 -10.35 -3.54
CA SER A 129 0.64 -11.69 -3.14
C SER A 129 -0.34 -11.64 -1.98
N ASN A 130 -0.05 -10.88 -0.92
CA ASN A 130 -0.93 -10.72 0.23
C ASN A 130 -2.28 -10.10 -0.13
N LEU A 131 -2.25 -9.01 -0.89
CA LEU A 131 -3.47 -8.32 -1.31
C LEU A 131 -4.41 -9.21 -2.12
N ALA A 132 -3.85 -10.07 -2.98
CA ALA A 132 -4.64 -11.01 -3.76
C ALA A 132 -5.27 -12.08 -2.87
N GLY A 133 -4.54 -12.63 -1.89
CA GLY A 133 -5.04 -13.60 -0.91
C GLY A 133 -6.19 -13.03 -0.09
N ILE A 134 -6.00 -11.87 0.52
CA ILE A 134 -7.05 -11.19 1.32
C ILE A 134 -8.28 -10.83 0.47
N ALA A 135 -8.09 -10.46 -0.79
CA ALA A 135 -9.23 -10.22 -1.67
C ALA A 135 -10.07 -11.48 -1.88
N VAL A 136 -9.44 -12.66 -1.93
CA VAL A 136 -10.15 -13.95 -2.00
C VAL A 136 -10.91 -14.23 -0.71
N ASP A 137 -10.26 -14.09 0.45
CA ASP A 137 -10.87 -14.36 1.75
C ASP A 137 -12.11 -13.48 1.96
N PHE A 138 -11.97 -12.16 1.75
CA PHE A 138 -13.11 -11.25 1.88
C PHE A 138 -14.16 -11.37 0.79
N LEU A 139 -13.85 -11.90 -0.38
CA LEU A 139 -14.86 -12.27 -1.37
C LEU A 139 -15.76 -13.39 -0.85
N PHE A 140 -15.17 -14.47 -0.32
CA PHE A 140 -15.93 -15.59 0.20
C PHE A 140 -16.67 -15.24 1.50
N LEU A 141 -16.07 -14.43 2.39
CA LEU A 141 -16.74 -13.87 3.56
C LEU A 141 -17.96 -13.02 3.17
N LEU A 142 -17.82 -12.14 2.18
CA LEU A 142 -18.92 -11.32 1.67
C LEU A 142 -20.05 -12.18 1.09
N ILE A 143 -19.72 -13.19 0.27
CA ILE A 143 -20.72 -14.11 -0.30
C ILE A 143 -21.41 -14.89 0.81
N SER A 144 -20.68 -15.38 1.80
CA SER A 144 -21.18 -16.08 2.98
C SER A 144 -22.19 -15.21 3.76
N GLN A 145 -21.87 -13.94 4.01
CA GLN A 145 -22.78 -13.00 4.66
C GLN A 145 -24.09 -12.76 3.85
N ILE A 146 -23.97 -12.57 2.54
CA ILE A 146 -25.14 -12.32 1.68
C ILE A 146 -26.01 -13.56 1.56
N ALA A 147 -25.40 -14.74 1.44
CA ALA A 147 -26.10 -16.01 1.30
C ALA A 147 -26.64 -16.57 2.64
N GLY A 148 -26.16 -16.04 3.79
CA GLY A 148 -26.49 -16.58 5.11
C GLY A 148 -25.95 -18.00 5.34
N ASN A 149 -24.89 -18.40 4.62
CA ASN A 149 -24.28 -19.73 4.71
C ASN A 149 -22.78 -19.61 5.06
N PRO A 150 -22.37 -19.91 6.32
CA PRO A 150 -20.99 -19.85 6.76
C PRO A 150 -20.03 -20.78 6.00
N GLU A 151 -20.49 -21.93 5.51
CA GLU A 151 -19.63 -22.90 4.80
C GLU A 151 -19.01 -22.32 3.51
N ILE A 152 -19.60 -21.24 2.97
CA ILE A 152 -19.06 -20.58 1.78
C ILE A 152 -17.72 -19.89 2.11
N ALA A 153 -17.54 -19.38 3.32
CA ALA A 153 -16.30 -18.78 3.75
C ALA A 153 -15.15 -19.79 3.76
N ASP A 154 -15.45 -21.06 4.13
CA ASP A 154 -14.46 -22.13 4.18
C ASP A 154 -13.88 -22.50 2.79
N LEU A 155 -14.56 -22.11 1.70
CA LEU A 155 -14.01 -22.31 0.35
C LEU A 155 -12.68 -21.56 0.14
N ALA A 156 -12.45 -20.48 0.85
CA ALA A 156 -11.19 -19.73 0.80
C ALA A 156 -10.02 -20.54 1.38
N THR A 157 -10.25 -21.50 2.27
CA THR A 157 -9.19 -22.33 2.86
C THR A 157 -8.65 -23.36 1.88
N ASN A 158 -9.44 -23.76 0.87
CA ASN A 158 -9.01 -24.70 -0.14
C ASN A 158 -7.96 -24.07 -1.07
N PRO A 159 -6.68 -24.57 -1.09
CA PRO A 159 -5.60 -23.94 -1.84
C PRO A 159 -5.88 -23.81 -3.34
N PHE A 160 -6.55 -24.78 -3.95
CA PHE A 160 -6.84 -24.76 -5.39
C PHE A 160 -7.87 -23.69 -5.75
N ILE A 161 -8.95 -23.57 -4.95
CA ILE A 161 -9.99 -22.56 -5.14
C ILE A 161 -9.39 -21.18 -4.88
N ASN A 162 -8.65 -21.04 -3.78
CA ASN A 162 -8.01 -19.81 -3.38
C ASN A 162 -7.05 -19.30 -4.46
N VAL A 163 -6.12 -20.13 -4.94
CA VAL A 163 -5.17 -19.76 -6.01
C VAL A 163 -5.90 -19.41 -7.31
N ALA A 164 -6.93 -20.17 -7.70
CA ALA A 164 -7.68 -19.90 -8.92
C ALA A 164 -8.37 -18.52 -8.88
N VAL A 165 -9.03 -18.18 -7.76
CA VAL A 165 -9.69 -16.89 -7.57
C VAL A 165 -8.66 -15.76 -7.44
N CYS A 166 -7.55 -16.00 -6.73
CA CYS A 166 -6.42 -15.07 -6.63
C CYS A 166 -5.90 -14.68 -8.03
N LEU A 167 -5.70 -15.67 -8.92
CA LEU A 167 -5.27 -15.41 -10.30
C LEU A 167 -6.27 -14.54 -11.06
N LEU A 168 -7.58 -14.69 -10.83
CA LEU A 168 -8.59 -13.81 -11.44
C LEU A 168 -8.44 -12.36 -10.96
N PHE A 169 -8.22 -12.12 -9.66
CA PHE A 169 -7.93 -10.79 -9.13
C PHE A 169 -6.66 -10.19 -9.72
N VAL A 170 -5.57 -10.96 -9.77
CA VAL A 170 -4.29 -10.52 -10.36
C VAL A 170 -4.45 -10.21 -11.85
N LEU A 171 -5.17 -11.04 -12.60
CA LEU A 171 -5.45 -10.78 -14.03
C LEU A 171 -6.25 -9.50 -14.21
N GLY A 172 -7.31 -9.27 -13.42
CA GLY A 172 -8.11 -8.05 -13.44
C GLY A 172 -7.28 -6.81 -13.13
N ALA A 173 -6.50 -6.86 -12.04
CA ALA A 173 -5.62 -5.77 -11.63
C ALA A 173 -4.53 -5.49 -12.68
N THR A 174 -3.93 -6.53 -13.24
CA THR A 174 -2.93 -6.41 -14.31
C THR A 174 -3.53 -5.78 -15.55
N TRP A 175 -4.74 -6.18 -15.94
CA TRP A 175 -5.43 -5.63 -17.11
C TRP A 175 -5.71 -4.13 -16.95
N VAL A 176 -6.14 -3.68 -15.78
CA VAL A 176 -6.34 -2.25 -15.49
C VAL A 176 -4.99 -1.51 -15.47
N SER A 177 -3.97 -2.07 -14.79
CA SER A 177 -2.64 -1.44 -14.66
C SER A 177 -1.85 -1.40 -15.99
N TYR A 178 -2.17 -2.29 -16.92
CA TYR A 178 -1.62 -2.26 -18.27
C TYR A 178 -2.18 -1.08 -19.10
N ARG A 179 -3.36 -0.56 -18.74
CA ARG A 179 -3.99 0.59 -19.37
C ARG A 179 -3.38 1.91 -18.87
N ASP A 180 -3.93 3.01 -19.35
CA ASP A 180 -3.48 4.36 -19.00
C ASP A 180 -3.75 4.73 -17.54
N MET A 181 -2.98 5.71 -17.03
CA MET A 181 -3.11 6.19 -15.65
C MET A 181 -4.43 6.93 -15.37
N GLN A 182 -5.13 7.42 -16.39
CA GLN A 182 -6.43 8.08 -16.18
C GLN A 182 -7.50 7.05 -15.84
N THR A 183 -7.49 5.88 -16.50
CA THR A 183 -8.38 4.75 -16.17
C THR A 183 -8.12 4.27 -14.75
N THR A 184 -6.86 4.09 -14.37
CA THR A 184 -6.46 3.78 -12.99
C THR A 184 -7.02 4.82 -12.01
N GLN A 185 -6.79 6.11 -12.24
CA GLN A 185 -7.23 7.19 -11.35
C GLN A 185 -8.75 7.23 -11.19
N LYS A 186 -9.53 7.09 -12.28
CA LYS A 186 -11.00 7.10 -12.22
C LYS A 186 -11.54 5.94 -11.38
N LEU A 187 -10.99 4.74 -11.55
CA LEU A 187 -11.37 3.58 -10.74
C LEU A 187 -11.08 3.82 -9.27
N GLN A 188 -9.89 4.35 -8.96
CA GLN A 188 -9.46 4.58 -7.59
C GLN A 188 -10.29 5.64 -6.86
N TYR A 189 -10.80 6.67 -7.52
CA TYR A 189 -11.70 7.64 -6.90
C TYR A 189 -12.93 6.99 -6.27
N TRP A 190 -13.54 6.04 -6.96
CA TRP A 190 -14.73 5.35 -6.47
C TRP A 190 -14.40 4.35 -5.35
N LEU A 191 -13.37 3.52 -5.56
CA LEU A 191 -13.01 2.47 -4.61
C LEU A 191 -12.48 3.06 -3.28
N VAL A 192 -11.59 4.05 -3.36
CA VAL A 192 -11.04 4.72 -2.17
C VAL A 192 -12.10 5.57 -1.47
N GLY A 193 -12.91 6.31 -2.23
CA GLY A 193 -14.00 7.10 -1.67
C GLY A 193 -14.96 6.24 -0.86
N PHE A 194 -15.38 5.11 -1.44
CA PHE A 194 -16.27 4.16 -0.78
C PHE A 194 -15.66 3.60 0.51
N GLN A 195 -14.43 3.06 0.46
CA GLN A 195 -13.81 2.45 1.65
C GLN A 195 -13.58 3.45 2.78
N VAL A 196 -13.15 4.69 2.47
CA VAL A 196 -12.93 5.73 3.49
C VAL A 196 -14.25 6.12 4.17
N VAL A 197 -15.32 6.28 3.39
CA VAL A 197 -16.65 6.59 3.94
C VAL A 197 -17.13 5.47 4.86
N VAL A 198 -17.00 4.20 4.45
CA VAL A 198 -17.41 3.05 5.27
C VAL A 198 -16.57 2.95 6.54
N LEU A 199 -15.24 3.17 6.46
CA LEU A 199 -14.37 3.14 7.63
C LEU A 199 -14.71 4.24 8.66
N VAL A 200 -14.97 5.45 8.19
CA VAL A 200 -15.40 6.55 9.07
C VAL A 200 -16.77 6.25 9.68
N LEU A 201 -17.71 5.75 8.89
CA LEU A 201 -19.03 5.32 9.38
C LEU A 201 -18.90 4.24 10.46
N PHE A 202 -18.03 3.23 10.24
CA PHE A 202 -17.79 2.15 11.18
C PHE A 202 -17.20 2.65 12.50
N ALA A 203 -16.20 3.53 12.45
CA ALA A 203 -15.60 4.12 13.64
C ALA A 203 -16.59 5.02 14.40
N VAL A 204 -17.36 5.85 13.70
CA VAL A 204 -18.38 6.71 14.33
C VAL A 204 -19.49 5.87 14.95
N ALA A 205 -19.97 4.82 14.27
CA ALA A 205 -20.98 3.91 14.83
C ALA A 205 -20.46 3.22 16.10
N ALA A 206 -19.21 2.73 16.11
CA ALA A 206 -18.60 2.14 17.31
C ALA A 206 -18.60 3.13 18.49
N LEU A 207 -18.21 4.40 18.26
CA LEU A 207 -18.24 5.43 19.30
C LEU A 207 -19.66 5.78 19.78
N VAL A 208 -20.65 5.74 18.88
CA VAL A 208 -22.06 5.93 19.24
C VAL A 208 -22.55 4.79 20.12
N GLU A 209 -22.22 3.52 19.81
CA GLU A 209 -22.57 2.37 20.64
C GLU A 209 -21.90 2.44 22.03
N VAL A 210 -20.63 2.91 22.11
CA VAL A 210 -19.97 3.21 23.40
C VAL A 210 -20.75 4.26 24.20
N ALA A 211 -21.16 5.36 23.55
CA ALA A 211 -21.89 6.45 24.20
C ALA A 211 -23.29 6.02 24.67
N ASN A 212 -23.93 5.07 23.97
CA ASN A 212 -25.23 4.50 24.31
C ASN A 212 -25.14 3.42 25.41
N GLY A 213 -23.94 3.00 25.81
CA GLY A 213 -23.73 1.93 26.78
C GLY A 213 -23.92 0.50 26.22
N ASN A 214 -23.86 0.35 24.87
CA ASN A 214 -24.02 -0.91 24.15
C ASN A 214 -22.68 -1.52 23.74
N ALA A 215 -21.56 -0.98 24.22
CA ALA A 215 -20.23 -1.53 23.93
C ALA A 215 -20.08 -2.93 24.52
N PHE A 216 -19.32 -3.79 23.82
CA PHE A 216 -19.07 -5.16 24.29
C PHE A 216 -18.21 -5.18 25.55
N ASP A 217 -17.09 -4.45 25.53
CA ASP A 217 -16.18 -4.27 26.67
C ASP A 217 -15.71 -2.81 26.73
N ALA A 218 -16.62 -1.95 27.24
CA ALA A 218 -16.41 -0.50 27.21
C ALA A 218 -15.14 -0.10 27.95
N THR A 219 -14.13 0.34 27.21
CA THR A 219 -12.88 0.82 27.76
C THR A 219 -12.81 2.34 27.67
N ALA A 220 -12.63 3.02 28.82
CA ALA A 220 -12.58 4.48 28.84
C ALA A 220 -11.38 5.01 28.05
N ILE A 221 -11.64 5.99 27.18
CA ILE A 221 -10.58 6.62 26.38
C ILE A 221 -9.72 7.49 27.31
N GLU A 222 -8.44 7.15 27.40
CA GLU A 222 -7.48 7.84 28.26
C GLU A 222 -6.25 8.32 27.48
N LEU A 223 -5.63 9.40 27.94
CA LEU A 223 -4.36 9.89 27.37
C LEU A 223 -3.21 8.90 27.56
N SER A 224 -3.32 8.00 28.50
CA SER A 224 -2.38 6.90 28.74
C SER A 224 -2.19 5.99 27.52
N TRP A 225 -3.23 5.85 26.64
CA TRP A 225 -3.17 5.06 25.41
C TRP A 225 -2.13 5.60 24.40
N PHE A 226 -1.79 6.88 24.51
CA PHE A 226 -0.81 7.55 23.67
C PHE A 226 0.60 7.57 24.24
N ASN A 227 0.84 6.85 25.35
CA ASN A 227 2.14 6.75 25.97
C ASN A 227 2.90 5.49 25.50
N PRO A 228 3.90 5.60 24.60
CA PRO A 228 4.64 4.45 24.10
C PRO A 228 5.54 3.79 25.17
N PHE A 229 5.85 4.50 26.25
CA PHE A 229 6.67 3.99 27.35
C PHE A 229 5.85 3.12 28.33
N ALA A 230 4.55 3.02 28.16
CA ALA A 230 3.68 2.15 28.95
C ALA A 230 3.59 0.72 28.37
N VAL A 231 4.23 0.43 27.25
CA VAL A 231 4.33 -0.94 26.69
C VAL A 231 5.20 -1.80 27.59
N GLU A 232 4.73 -3.00 27.94
CA GLU A 232 5.32 -3.86 28.97
C GLU A 232 6.77 -4.28 28.70
N SER A 233 7.13 -4.52 27.42
CA SER A 233 8.46 -5.00 27.06
C SER A 233 8.98 -4.37 25.76
N PHE A 234 10.31 -4.34 25.63
CA PHE A 234 10.93 -3.92 24.36
C PHE A 234 10.58 -4.86 23.20
N SER A 235 10.39 -6.16 23.46
CA SER A 235 9.99 -7.13 22.43
C SER A 235 8.60 -6.80 21.89
N SER A 236 7.62 -6.59 22.77
CA SER A 236 6.25 -6.20 22.38
C SER A 236 6.22 -4.83 21.68
N PHE A 237 7.02 -3.87 22.17
CA PHE A 237 7.18 -2.58 21.49
C PHE A 237 7.73 -2.76 20.06
N ALA A 238 8.76 -3.58 19.86
CA ALA A 238 9.38 -3.81 18.56
C ALA A 238 8.44 -4.56 17.60
N ALA A 239 7.69 -5.56 18.10
CA ALA A 239 6.68 -6.28 17.33
C ALA A 239 5.54 -5.36 16.89
N GLY A 240 4.96 -4.59 17.81
CA GLY A 240 3.93 -3.60 17.51
C GLY A 240 4.43 -2.52 16.54
N LEU A 241 5.67 -2.03 16.71
CA LEU A 241 6.28 -1.07 15.79
C LEU A 241 6.46 -1.64 14.37
N SER A 242 6.84 -2.91 14.24
CA SER A 242 6.95 -3.58 12.95
C SER A 242 5.60 -3.61 12.21
N LEU A 243 4.52 -3.96 12.92
CA LEU A 243 3.16 -3.91 12.38
C LEU A 243 2.74 -2.47 12.01
N SER A 244 3.10 -1.48 12.85
CA SER A 244 2.83 -0.08 12.56
C SER A 244 3.57 0.42 11.31
N ILE A 245 4.81 0.01 11.10
CA ILE A 245 5.56 0.32 9.86
C ILE A 245 4.86 -0.30 8.64
N PHE A 246 4.40 -1.53 8.75
CA PHE A 246 3.67 -2.22 7.69
C PHE A 246 2.40 -1.48 7.26
N ILE A 247 1.56 -1.05 8.20
CA ILE A 247 0.27 -0.39 7.87
C ILE A 247 0.41 0.96 7.16
N PHE A 248 1.57 1.61 7.25
CA PHE A 248 1.84 2.87 6.54
C PHE A 248 2.48 2.67 5.18
N TRP A 249 2.88 1.47 4.77
CA TRP A 249 3.57 1.24 3.52
C TRP A 249 2.67 1.52 2.30
N GLY A 250 3.26 2.04 1.22
CA GLY A 250 2.57 2.23 -0.07
C GLY A 250 2.41 3.68 -0.52
N TRP A 251 2.63 4.68 0.36
CA TRP A 251 2.55 6.10 -0.01
C TRP A 251 3.56 6.51 -1.08
N ASP A 252 4.68 5.81 -1.19
CA ASP A 252 5.77 6.07 -2.12
C ASP A 252 5.41 5.80 -3.59
N VAL A 253 4.30 5.10 -3.86
CA VAL A 253 3.73 4.98 -5.20
C VAL A 253 3.49 6.36 -5.85
N THR A 254 3.18 7.37 -5.05
CA THR A 254 2.99 8.75 -5.54
C THR A 254 4.24 9.31 -6.21
N LEU A 255 5.42 8.85 -5.76
CA LEU A 255 6.71 9.28 -6.29
C LEU A 255 7.21 8.40 -7.44
N THR A 256 6.83 7.12 -7.49
CA THR A 256 7.16 6.27 -8.63
C THR A 256 6.40 6.67 -9.90
N MET A 257 5.24 7.35 -9.78
CA MET A 257 4.50 7.92 -10.92
C MET A 257 4.77 9.41 -11.15
N ASN A 258 5.89 9.95 -10.64
CA ASN A 258 6.21 11.37 -10.72
C ASN A 258 6.27 11.91 -12.16
N GLU A 259 6.80 11.15 -13.11
CA GLU A 259 6.88 11.54 -14.51
C GLU A 259 5.51 11.64 -15.19
N GLU A 260 4.49 10.98 -14.65
CA GLU A 260 3.10 11.03 -15.12
C GLU A 260 2.27 12.07 -14.36
N THR A 261 2.84 12.69 -13.31
CA THR A 261 2.13 13.64 -12.46
C THR A 261 2.31 15.08 -12.91
N LYS A 262 1.23 15.87 -12.91
CA LYS A 262 1.29 17.33 -13.17
C LYS A 262 2.17 18.01 -12.12
N GLY A 263 3.22 18.72 -12.57
CA GLY A 263 4.21 19.31 -11.66
C GLY A 263 5.06 18.25 -10.96
N SER A 264 5.69 17.39 -11.75
CA SER A 264 6.49 16.21 -11.36
C SER A 264 7.50 16.47 -10.22
N GLU A 265 8.03 17.68 -10.11
CA GLU A 265 8.99 18.04 -9.06
C GLU A 265 8.35 18.21 -7.67
N LYS A 266 7.12 18.75 -7.60
CA LYS A 266 6.50 19.17 -6.33
C LYS A 266 5.28 18.35 -5.94
N THR A 267 4.43 18.02 -6.92
CA THR A 267 3.12 17.40 -6.66
C THR A 267 3.24 16.01 -6.04
N PRO A 268 4.12 15.08 -6.53
CA PRO A 268 4.25 13.76 -5.95
C PRO A 268 4.62 13.77 -4.47
N GLY A 269 5.62 14.59 -4.09
CA GLY A 269 6.05 14.71 -2.71
C GLY A 269 4.98 15.34 -1.79
N ARG A 270 4.16 16.29 -2.31
CA ARG A 270 3.00 16.80 -1.58
C ARG A 270 1.94 15.72 -1.39
N ALA A 271 1.65 14.96 -2.45
CA ALA A 271 0.70 13.86 -2.39
C ALA A 271 1.13 12.83 -1.35
N ALA A 272 2.39 12.39 -1.35
CA ALA A 272 2.94 11.47 -0.35
C ALA A 272 2.72 11.98 1.08
N THR A 273 3.09 13.22 1.36
CA THR A 273 2.94 13.81 2.70
C THR A 273 1.46 13.86 3.14
N ILE A 274 0.56 14.32 2.25
CA ILE A 274 -0.87 14.38 2.54
C ILE A 274 -1.44 12.97 2.76
N THR A 275 -1.05 12.00 1.95
CA THR A 275 -1.46 10.60 2.08
C THR A 275 -1.09 10.06 3.46
N VAL A 276 0.17 10.15 3.88
CA VAL A 276 0.64 9.61 5.18
C VAL A 276 -0.10 10.29 6.35
N VAL A 277 -0.30 11.62 6.29
CA VAL A 277 -1.04 12.37 7.32
C VAL A 277 -2.53 11.99 7.35
N THR A 278 -3.16 11.82 6.19
CA THR A 278 -4.57 11.38 6.13
C THR A 278 -4.74 9.98 6.73
N ILE A 279 -3.82 9.08 6.43
CA ILE A 279 -3.87 7.70 6.93
C ILE A 279 -3.67 7.63 8.44
N VAL A 280 -2.73 8.37 9.04
CA VAL A 280 -2.55 8.34 10.51
C VAL A 280 -3.80 8.82 11.24
N VAL A 281 -4.47 9.87 10.72
CA VAL A 281 -5.72 10.37 11.31
C VAL A 281 -6.82 9.31 11.24
N LEU A 282 -6.96 8.64 10.09
CA LEU A 282 -7.94 7.58 9.90
C LEU A 282 -7.66 6.37 10.81
N TYR A 283 -6.41 5.94 10.90
CA TYR A 283 -6.02 4.82 11.73
C TYR A 283 -6.20 5.09 13.22
N LEU A 284 -5.85 6.27 13.69
CA LEU A 284 -6.09 6.67 15.09
C LEU A 284 -7.58 6.70 15.42
N LEU A 285 -8.41 7.27 14.52
CA LEU A 285 -9.85 7.30 14.70
C LEU A 285 -10.42 5.88 14.87
N ILE A 286 -10.06 4.96 13.96
CA ILE A 286 -10.58 3.59 13.99
C ILE A 286 -10.05 2.81 15.17
N ALA A 287 -8.73 2.87 15.45
CA ALA A 287 -8.12 2.15 16.56
C ALA A 287 -8.72 2.57 17.91
N VAL A 288 -8.84 3.90 18.14
CA VAL A 288 -9.46 4.42 19.37
C VAL A 288 -10.91 4.00 19.49
N ALA A 289 -11.69 4.09 18.38
CA ALA A 289 -13.10 3.71 18.39
C ALA A 289 -13.32 2.23 18.69
N LEU A 290 -12.54 1.34 18.06
CA LEU A 290 -12.70 -0.10 18.25
C LEU A 290 -12.15 -0.59 19.60
N ILE A 291 -11.05 -0.01 20.10
CA ILE A 291 -10.56 -0.31 21.46
C ILE A 291 -11.59 0.15 22.51
N ALA A 292 -12.19 1.33 22.34
CA ALA A 292 -13.21 1.83 23.25
C ALA A 292 -14.48 0.96 23.25
N TYR A 293 -14.83 0.34 22.10
CA TYR A 293 -16.02 -0.52 21.97
C TYR A 293 -15.78 -1.95 22.43
N ALA A 294 -14.70 -2.58 21.99
CA ALA A 294 -14.45 -4.02 22.11
C ALA A 294 -13.46 -4.38 23.22
N GLY A 295 -12.72 -3.39 23.74
CA GLY A 295 -11.63 -3.62 24.67
C GLY A 295 -10.44 -4.37 24.05
N VAL A 296 -9.43 -4.66 24.88
CA VAL A 296 -8.21 -5.39 24.48
C VAL A 296 -8.17 -6.82 25.02
N GLY A 297 -9.24 -7.26 25.66
CA GLY A 297 -9.37 -8.59 26.24
C GLY A 297 -9.50 -9.70 25.19
N THR A 298 -9.56 -10.95 25.68
CA THR A 298 -9.72 -12.17 24.86
C THR A 298 -11.16 -12.69 24.84
N GLY A 299 -12.15 -11.87 25.25
CA GLY A 299 -13.57 -12.20 25.16
C GLY A 299 -14.03 -12.34 23.70
N GLU A 300 -15.27 -12.77 23.48
CA GLU A 300 -15.84 -13.12 22.16
C GLU A 300 -15.53 -12.09 21.05
N PHE A 301 -15.71 -10.80 21.35
CA PHE A 301 -15.43 -9.68 20.41
C PHE A 301 -14.23 -8.81 20.84
N GLY A 302 -13.47 -9.25 21.86
CA GLY A 302 -12.29 -8.51 22.33
C GLY A 302 -11.18 -8.52 21.28
N LEU A 303 -10.52 -7.38 21.09
CA LEU A 303 -9.50 -7.24 20.04
C LEU A 303 -8.26 -8.12 20.26
N GLY A 304 -8.00 -8.60 21.48
CA GLY A 304 -6.94 -9.55 21.81
C GLY A 304 -7.36 -11.02 21.64
N ASN A 305 -8.57 -11.32 21.14
CA ASN A 305 -9.01 -12.69 20.94
C ASN A 305 -8.31 -13.32 19.72
N PRO A 306 -7.53 -14.42 19.90
CA PRO A 306 -6.82 -15.08 18.80
C PRO A 306 -7.72 -15.59 17.67
N GLU A 307 -9.00 -15.88 17.95
CA GLU A 307 -9.94 -16.41 16.94
C GLU A 307 -10.43 -15.34 15.96
N ILE A 308 -10.35 -14.05 16.34
CA ILE A 308 -10.86 -12.95 15.49
C ILE A 308 -9.78 -11.95 15.09
N GLN A 309 -8.59 -12.03 15.66
CA GLN A 309 -7.53 -11.01 15.51
C GLN A 309 -7.12 -10.74 14.05
N ASP A 310 -7.23 -11.74 13.19
CA ASP A 310 -6.84 -11.62 11.77
C ASP A 310 -7.91 -10.92 10.91
N ASN A 311 -9.15 -10.86 11.43
CA ASN A 311 -10.32 -10.31 10.73
C ASN A 311 -11.24 -9.52 11.66
N VAL A 312 -10.66 -8.68 12.53
CA VAL A 312 -11.42 -7.94 13.56
C VAL A 312 -12.58 -7.13 12.98
N PHE A 313 -12.43 -6.56 11.79
CA PHE A 313 -13.49 -5.77 11.18
C PHE A 313 -14.71 -6.63 10.79
N PHE A 314 -14.48 -7.82 10.27
CA PHE A 314 -15.56 -8.75 9.93
C PHE A 314 -16.39 -9.12 11.16
N HIS A 315 -15.74 -9.48 12.25
CA HIS A 315 -16.40 -9.91 13.49
C HIS A 315 -17.11 -8.76 14.21
N LEU A 316 -16.52 -7.57 14.23
CA LEU A 316 -17.10 -6.40 14.88
C LEU A 316 -18.18 -5.69 14.05
N ALA A 317 -18.22 -5.91 12.73
CA ALA A 317 -19.16 -5.23 11.86
C ALA A 317 -20.63 -5.53 12.22
N GLY A 318 -20.96 -6.80 12.52
CA GLY A 318 -22.31 -7.20 12.91
C GLY A 318 -22.80 -6.53 14.20
N PRO A 319 -22.10 -6.65 15.31
CA PRO A 319 -22.43 -5.99 16.57
C PRO A 319 -22.54 -4.46 16.48
N ILE A 320 -21.70 -3.79 15.65
CA ILE A 320 -21.65 -2.31 15.56
C ILE A 320 -22.66 -1.77 14.54
N LEU A 321 -22.78 -2.40 13.37
CA LEU A 321 -23.56 -1.85 12.23
C LEU A 321 -24.84 -2.64 11.93
N GLY A 322 -25.06 -3.78 12.59
CA GLY A 322 -26.22 -4.64 12.30
C GLY A 322 -26.30 -5.03 10.82
N PRO A 323 -27.42 -4.78 10.14
CA PRO A 323 -27.63 -5.16 8.73
C PRO A 323 -26.62 -4.52 7.75
N LEU A 324 -25.98 -3.41 8.15
CA LEU A 324 -24.98 -2.72 7.34
C LEU A 324 -23.56 -3.34 7.46
N ALA A 325 -23.40 -4.41 8.23
CA ALA A 325 -22.12 -5.13 8.39
C ALA A 325 -21.50 -5.53 7.04
N VAL A 326 -22.32 -5.90 6.07
CA VAL A 326 -21.90 -6.25 4.71
C VAL A 326 -21.07 -5.15 4.02
N LEU A 327 -21.27 -3.88 4.38
CA LEU A 327 -20.51 -2.77 3.83
C LEU A 327 -19.04 -2.82 4.27
N VAL A 328 -18.76 -3.32 5.48
CA VAL A 328 -17.39 -3.44 5.98
C VAL A 328 -16.63 -4.54 5.22
N SER A 329 -17.23 -5.71 5.02
CA SER A 329 -16.65 -6.77 4.21
C SER A 329 -16.41 -6.31 2.76
N LEU A 330 -17.38 -5.58 2.18
CA LEU A 330 -17.23 -4.98 0.85
C LEU A 330 -16.12 -3.91 0.83
N ALA A 331 -15.96 -3.12 1.90
CA ALA A 331 -14.91 -2.12 1.99
C ALA A 331 -13.51 -2.77 2.06
N VAL A 332 -13.33 -3.85 2.80
CA VAL A 332 -12.06 -4.58 2.84
C VAL A 332 -11.77 -5.26 1.51
N LEU A 333 -12.75 -5.93 0.90
CA LEU A 333 -12.60 -6.52 -0.45
C LEU A 333 -12.20 -5.47 -1.49
N THR A 334 -12.91 -4.34 -1.53
CA THR A 334 -12.61 -3.27 -2.49
C THR A 334 -11.28 -2.57 -2.16
N SER A 335 -10.90 -2.48 -0.88
CA SER A 335 -9.59 -1.99 -0.44
C SER A 335 -8.46 -2.87 -0.97
N SER A 336 -8.55 -4.19 -0.77
CA SER A 336 -7.55 -5.14 -1.25
C SER A 336 -7.46 -5.16 -2.77
N ALA A 337 -8.60 -5.22 -3.47
CA ALA A 337 -8.64 -5.21 -4.93
C ALA A 337 -8.11 -3.90 -5.54
N SER A 338 -8.43 -2.75 -4.93
CA SER A 338 -7.94 -1.44 -5.38
C SER A 338 -6.44 -1.30 -5.14
N SER A 339 -5.95 -1.76 -3.98
CA SER A 339 -4.53 -1.75 -3.66
C SER A 339 -3.75 -2.71 -4.56
N LEU A 340 -4.27 -3.90 -4.81
CA LEU A 340 -3.66 -4.84 -5.75
C LEU A 340 -3.40 -4.17 -7.11
N GLN A 341 -4.36 -3.37 -7.61
CA GLN A 341 -4.21 -2.65 -8.87
C GLN A 341 -3.20 -1.48 -8.75
N SER A 342 -3.31 -0.62 -7.72
CA SER A 342 -2.42 0.55 -7.57
C SER A 342 -0.98 0.17 -7.23
N THR A 343 -0.79 -0.94 -6.52
CA THR A 343 0.54 -1.45 -6.16
C THR A 343 1.37 -1.86 -7.39
N PHE A 344 0.74 -2.31 -8.50
CA PHE A 344 1.47 -2.58 -9.75
C PHE A 344 2.18 -1.35 -10.33
N VAL A 345 1.78 -0.14 -9.96
CA VAL A 345 2.40 1.10 -10.46
C VAL A 345 3.88 1.17 -10.08
N SER A 346 4.22 0.87 -8.82
CA SER A 346 5.59 1.00 -8.30
C SER A 346 6.61 0.06 -8.98
N PRO A 347 6.44 -1.27 -8.98
CA PRO A 347 7.42 -2.16 -9.58
C PRO A 347 7.53 -1.96 -11.09
N ALA A 348 6.42 -1.65 -11.77
CA ALA A 348 6.43 -1.45 -13.21
C ALA A 348 7.29 -0.24 -13.61
N ARG A 349 7.23 0.87 -12.86
CA ARG A 349 8.03 2.08 -13.14
C ARG A 349 9.47 1.92 -12.69
N THR A 350 9.70 1.27 -11.56
CA THR A 350 11.06 0.96 -11.09
C THR A 350 11.78 0.05 -12.07
N LEU A 351 11.16 -1.03 -12.53
CA LEU A 351 11.73 -1.94 -13.54
C LEU A 351 11.94 -1.23 -14.89
N LEU A 352 11.02 -0.34 -15.29
CA LEU A 352 11.20 0.51 -16.47
C LEU A 352 12.46 1.38 -16.33
N ALA A 353 12.64 2.05 -15.20
CA ALA A 353 13.80 2.90 -14.96
C ALA A 353 15.09 2.07 -14.94
N MET A 354 15.10 0.91 -14.27
CA MET A 354 16.25 0.00 -14.25
C MET A 354 16.61 -0.49 -15.66
N GLY A 355 15.61 -0.80 -16.51
CA GLY A 355 15.82 -1.13 -17.92
C GLY A 355 16.36 0.06 -18.72
N HIS A 356 15.78 1.25 -18.53
CA HIS A 356 16.19 2.48 -19.23
C HIS A 356 17.64 2.87 -18.94
N TYR A 357 18.11 2.64 -17.71
CA TYR A 357 19.50 2.92 -17.29
C TYR A 357 20.45 1.72 -17.45
N GLY A 358 20.04 0.65 -18.13
CA GLY A 358 20.89 -0.50 -18.45
C GLY A 358 21.17 -1.43 -17.26
N ALA A 359 20.45 -1.30 -16.15
CA ALA A 359 20.55 -2.20 -15.00
C ALA A 359 19.77 -3.51 -15.18
N LEU A 360 18.85 -3.55 -16.14
CA LEU A 360 18.05 -4.70 -16.59
C LEU A 360 18.03 -4.77 -18.13
N PRO A 361 17.66 -5.93 -18.72
CA PRO A 361 17.53 -6.06 -20.17
C PRO A 361 16.59 -5.02 -20.80
N ASP A 362 16.88 -4.59 -22.03
CA ASP A 362 16.15 -3.54 -22.76
C ASP A 362 14.64 -3.79 -22.89
N LYS A 363 14.19 -5.04 -22.76
CA LYS A 363 12.75 -5.38 -22.77
C LYS A 363 11.98 -4.64 -21.66
N PHE A 364 12.62 -4.39 -20.51
CA PHE A 364 12.02 -3.64 -19.39
C PHE A 364 11.88 -2.14 -19.68
N ALA A 365 12.73 -1.58 -20.55
CA ALA A 365 12.66 -0.19 -20.99
C ALA A 365 11.52 0.10 -21.96
N LYS A 366 10.75 -0.92 -22.40
CA LYS A 366 9.68 -0.76 -23.38
C LYS A 366 8.38 -0.27 -22.76
N VAL A 367 7.84 0.79 -23.34
CA VAL A 367 6.54 1.37 -23.02
C VAL A 367 5.54 1.04 -24.12
N SER A 368 4.30 0.75 -23.75
CA SER A 368 3.21 0.49 -24.68
C SER A 368 2.93 1.74 -25.54
N PRO A 369 2.97 1.66 -26.88
CA PRO A 369 2.70 2.82 -27.72
C PRO A 369 1.23 3.28 -27.65
N ARG A 370 0.31 2.43 -27.19
CA ARG A 370 -1.12 2.74 -27.08
C ARG A 370 -1.49 3.36 -25.71
N PHE A 371 -0.90 2.87 -24.63
CA PHE A 371 -1.30 3.23 -23.27
C PHE A 371 -0.25 4.04 -22.50
N PHE A 372 0.95 4.18 -23.05
CA PHE A 372 2.08 4.88 -22.46
C PHE A 372 2.44 4.34 -21.05
N THR A 373 2.30 3.04 -20.85
CA THR A 373 2.58 2.30 -19.62
C THR A 373 3.65 1.23 -19.85
N PRO A 374 4.43 0.86 -18.83
CA PRO A 374 5.50 -0.15 -18.95
C PRO A 374 4.91 -1.57 -18.95
N GLY A 375 4.22 -1.94 -20.05
CA GLY A 375 3.41 -3.16 -20.12
C GLY A 375 4.19 -4.44 -19.87
N TYR A 376 5.43 -4.57 -20.38
CA TYR A 376 6.27 -5.74 -20.14
C TYR A 376 6.61 -5.89 -18.65
N ALA A 377 7.04 -4.80 -17.99
CA ALA A 377 7.35 -4.80 -16.58
C ALA A 377 6.12 -5.14 -15.72
N THR A 378 4.93 -4.62 -16.08
CA THR A 378 3.66 -4.95 -15.40
C THR A 378 3.33 -6.43 -15.49
N ILE A 379 3.44 -7.03 -16.69
CA ILE A 379 3.15 -8.46 -16.88
C ILE A 379 4.16 -9.32 -16.12
N VAL A 380 5.45 -9.00 -16.17
CA VAL A 380 6.47 -9.75 -15.42
C VAL A 380 6.21 -9.70 -13.93
N SER A 381 5.88 -8.52 -13.38
CA SER A 381 5.52 -8.38 -11.96
C SER A 381 4.31 -9.23 -11.59
N ALA A 382 3.27 -9.26 -12.46
CA ALA A 382 2.08 -10.08 -12.24
C ALA A 382 2.39 -11.59 -12.24
N VAL A 383 3.19 -12.05 -13.20
CA VAL A 383 3.58 -13.47 -13.30
C VAL A 383 4.40 -13.88 -12.07
N VAL A 384 5.38 -13.06 -11.67
CA VAL A 384 6.23 -13.36 -10.51
C VAL A 384 5.41 -13.36 -9.22
N ALA A 385 4.55 -12.36 -9.00
CA ALA A 385 3.67 -12.30 -7.82
C ALA A 385 2.70 -13.49 -7.78
N SER A 386 2.10 -13.86 -8.92
CA SER A 386 1.20 -15.01 -9.02
C SER A 386 1.92 -16.33 -8.72
N ALA A 387 3.10 -16.53 -9.28
CA ALA A 387 3.91 -17.73 -9.04
C ALA A 387 4.34 -17.82 -7.58
N PHE A 388 4.80 -16.69 -7.01
CA PHE A 388 5.18 -16.60 -5.60
C PHE A 388 3.99 -16.95 -4.69
N TYR A 389 2.82 -16.34 -4.91
CA TYR A 389 1.62 -16.63 -4.13
C TYR A 389 1.22 -18.10 -4.21
N ALA A 390 1.14 -18.64 -5.44
CA ALA A 390 0.75 -20.04 -5.64
C ALA A 390 1.69 -21.00 -4.90
N VAL A 391 3.02 -20.78 -5.00
CA VAL A 391 4.00 -21.60 -4.29
C VAL A 391 3.83 -21.50 -2.78
N MET A 392 3.75 -20.25 -2.26
CA MET A 392 3.63 -20.02 -0.82
C MET A 392 2.34 -20.61 -0.26
N ARG A 393 1.21 -20.50 -0.95
CA ARG A 393 -0.10 -21.02 -0.51
C ARG A 393 -0.13 -22.55 -0.38
N PHE A 394 0.71 -23.27 -1.15
CA PHE A 394 0.86 -24.73 -1.01
C PHE A 394 1.91 -25.13 0.03
N LEU A 395 2.81 -24.22 0.43
CA LEU A 395 3.88 -24.50 1.40
C LEU A 395 3.53 -24.10 2.83
N SER A 396 2.72 -23.05 3.02
CA SER A 396 2.36 -22.51 4.32
C SER A 396 0.87 -22.19 4.39
N GLU A 397 0.25 -22.51 5.51
CA GLU A 397 -1.11 -22.07 5.84
C GLU A 397 -1.12 -20.59 6.29
N ASP A 398 0.00 -20.15 6.89
CA ASP A 398 0.20 -18.81 7.45
C ASP A 398 0.91 -17.85 6.49
N VAL A 399 0.68 -17.99 5.18
CA VAL A 399 1.36 -17.19 4.13
C VAL A 399 1.27 -15.69 4.40
N LEU A 400 0.15 -15.23 4.91
CA LEU A 400 -0.07 -13.81 5.21
C LEU A 400 0.95 -13.30 6.24
N TRP A 401 1.09 -14.00 7.36
CA TRP A 401 1.98 -13.61 8.45
C TRP A 401 3.46 -13.69 8.09
N ASP A 402 3.84 -14.79 7.44
CA ASP A 402 5.22 -15.01 6.97
C ASP A 402 5.66 -13.88 6.03
N THR A 403 4.75 -13.46 5.15
CA THR A 403 5.04 -12.43 4.15
C THR A 403 4.96 -11.02 4.73
N ILE A 404 4.11 -10.72 5.73
CA ILE A 404 4.08 -9.42 6.44
C ILE A 404 5.41 -9.17 7.17
N THR A 405 5.95 -10.19 7.85
CA THR A 405 7.23 -10.08 8.54
C THR A 405 8.38 -9.81 7.57
N ALA A 406 8.45 -10.59 6.46
CA ALA A 406 9.45 -10.38 5.41
C ALA A 406 9.32 -9.00 4.76
N LEU A 407 8.08 -8.52 4.55
CA LEU A 407 7.80 -7.21 4.01
C LEU A 407 8.32 -6.08 4.91
N GLY A 408 8.09 -6.16 6.22
CA GLY A 408 8.59 -5.17 7.19
C GLY A 408 10.10 -4.97 7.08
N MET A 409 10.86 -6.06 6.97
CA MET A 409 12.31 -6.00 6.76
C MET A 409 12.69 -5.34 5.44
N MET A 410 12.00 -5.69 4.34
CA MET A 410 12.26 -5.10 3.02
C MET A 410 11.92 -3.61 2.96
N ILE A 411 10.85 -3.18 3.62
CA ILE A 411 10.48 -1.76 3.75
C ILE A 411 11.59 -0.99 4.45
N CYS A 412 12.04 -1.46 5.62
CA CYS A 412 13.12 -0.82 6.36
C CYS A 412 14.40 -0.74 5.53
N PHE A 413 14.69 -1.78 4.74
CA PHE A 413 15.89 -1.85 3.90
C PHE A 413 15.88 -0.75 2.82
N TYR A 414 14.90 -0.72 1.91
CA TYR A 414 14.96 0.22 0.79
C TYR A 414 14.58 1.66 1.19
N TYR A 415 13.69 1.86 2.17
CA TYR A 415 13.44 3.18 2.74
C TYR A 415 14.66 3.72 3.47
N GLY A 416 15.36 2.87 4.24
CA GLY A 416 16.60 3.23 4.91
C GLY A 416 17.66 3.69 3.93
N ILE A 417 17.94 2.90 2.89
CA ILE A 417 18.92 3.29 1.85
C ILE A 417 18.54 4.63 1.21
N THR A 418 17.24 4.85 0.92
CA THR A 418 16.78 6.08 0.28
C THR A 418 16.85 7.28 1.21
N ALA A 419 16.54 7.10 2.50
CA ALA A 419 16.69 8.14 3.52
C ALA A 419 18.16 8.54 3.68
N PHE A 420 19.08 7.58 3.75
CA PHE A 420 20.53 7.85 3.77
C PHE A 420 20.99 8.51 2.48
N ALA A 421 20.47 8.13 1.32
CA ALA A 421 20.78 8.79 0.06
C ALA A 421 20.37 10.27 0.07
N CYS A 422 19.23 10.60 0.70
CA CYS A 422 18.80 11.99 0.88
C CYS A 422 19.82 12.78 1.72
N VAL A 423 20.20 12.26 2.89
CA VAL A 423 21.17 12.92 3.78
C VAL A 423 22.49 13.11 3.05
N TRP A 424 23.01 12.07 2.41
CA TRP A 424 24.28 12.11 1.69
C TRP A 424 24.28 13.12 0.54
N PHE A 425 23.22 13.12 -0.26
CA PHE A 425 23.08 14.00 -1.41
C PHE A 425 23.09 15.49 -1.02
N PHE A 426 22.42 15.85 0.08
CA PHE A 426 22.33 17.25 0.53
C PHE A 426 23.48 17.69 1.44
N GLN A 427 24.31 16.79 1.96
CA GLN A 427 25.54 17.14 2.67
C GLN A 427 26.72 17.44 1.74
N LEU A 428 26.71 16.87 0.53
CA LEU A 428 27.79 17.01 -0.43
C LEU A 428 27.48 18.00 -1.57
N ALA A 429 26.28 18.57 -1.61
CA ALA A 429 25.84 19.59 -2.58
C ALA A 429 25.96 20.99 -1.98
#